data_6a5c98b9c869add26b3b534618de0702
#
_entry.id   6a5c98b9c869add26b3b534618de0702
#
_cell.length_a   1.000
_cell.length_b   1.000
_cell.length_c   1.000
_cell.angle_alpha   90.00
_cell.angle_beta   90.00
_cell.angle_gamma   90.00
#
_symmetry.space_group_name_H-M   'P 1'
#
loop_
_entity.id
_entity.type
_entity.pdbx_description
1 polymer ?
#
loop_
_entity_poly.entity_id
_entity_poly.type
_entity_poly.pdbx_seq_one_letter_code
_entity_poly.pdbx_strand_id
1 'polypeptide(L)'
;MMKLLIYGDPSGLHSLYAIKQQGHVPEDIVVWEDDPRHQYAIKQISDRIHIVSDLNLLESMHFLWNIGNPPYLKNLHLEFLIQGLNCSDNVSLTHPSGWLFRNGQKIEQKAKLLLKNRVKSITLYNGNSVFKGAEFDCPLTITKAAKSYEGPIELIYKSSGNKYYVNDLSEMPTGFWEPNDTHLSIVDRYKQLTKSSCIGDLAGKYTGSSFVQSPRTCGHAVHKDPAKFCTDDFFTFFYRNSDIWTLKPKEPCYNVNNNEQAKSLVSYMKTKFARFGLSIHKISRDCYLSRYLSNVPLPPLDRQWTEQSIMDYYKIPTDQVDYINSFIPDYYE
;
A
#
# COMPACT_ATOMS: atom_id res chain seq x y z
N MET A 1 -13.01 29.10 20.73
CA MET A 1 -12.11 28.45 19.74
C MET A 1 -12.52 26.99 19.63
N MET A 2 -13.01 26.55 18.50
CA MET A 2 -13.38 25.12 18.29
C MET A 2 -12.17 24.22 18.48
N LYS A 3 -12.31 23.15 19.25
CA LYS A 3 -11.14 22.36 19.67
C LYS A 3 -10.94 21.07 18.89
N LEU A 4 -12.02 20.49 18.34
CA LEU A 4 -11.99 19.19 17.67
C LEU A 4 -12.74 19.23 16.34
N LEU A 5 -12.05 18.80 15.28
CA LEU A 5 -12.65 18.49 14.00
C LEU A 5 -12.66 16.97 13.80
N ILE A 6 -13.78 16.41 13.40
CA ILE A 6 -13.95 14.99 13.09
C ILE A 6 -14.32 14.84 11.61
N TYR A 7 -13.58 14.02 10.87
CA TYR A 7 -13.91 13.64 9.51
C TYR A 7 -14.56 12.26 9.45
N GLY A 8 -15.83 12.23 9.01
CA GLY A 8 -16.61 11.02 8.87
C GLY A 8 -16.95 10.37 10.21
N ASP A 9 -18.16 10.55 10.66
CA ASP A 9 -18.65 9.94 11.91
C ASP A 9 -20.03 9.30 11.70
N PRO A 10 -20.12 8.28 10.81
CA PRO A 10 -21.40 7.76 10.33
C PRO A 10 -22.33 7.21 11.41
N SER A 11 -21.77 6.83 12.55
CA SER A 11 -22.52 6.31 13.69
C SER A 11 -22.56 7.26 14.90
N GLY A 12 -21.91 8.41 14.82
CA GLY A 12 -21.72 9.32 15.97
C GLY A 12 -20.76 8.81 17.04
N LEU A 13 -20.09 7.69 16.82
CA LEU A 13 -19.22 7.06 17.84
C LEU A 13 -17.99 7.89 18.17
N HIS A 14 -17.38 8.57 17.21
CA HIS A 14 -16.24 9.45 17.46
C HIS A 14 -16.67 10.65 18.32
N SER A 15 -17.82 11.27 17.99
CA SER A 15 -18.41 12.36 18.77
C SER A 15 -18.75 11.91 20.18
N LEU A 16 -19.39 10.74 20.32
CA LEU A 16 -19.73 10.17 21.63
C LEU A 16 -18.47 9.90 22.47
N TYR A 17 -17.43 9.32 21.87
CA TYR A 17 -16.16 9.06 22.52
C TYR A 17 -15.47 10.35 22.96
N ALA A 18 -15.44 11.37 22.10
CA ALA A 18 -14.87 12.66 22.41
C ALA A 18 -15.56 13.31 23.64
N ILE A 19 -16.88 13.25 23.71
CA ILE A 19 -17.64 13.82 24.84
C ILE A 19 -17.43 12.98 26.11
N LYS A 20 -17.69 11.66 26.04
CA LYS A 20 -17.74 10.81 27.25
C LYS A 20 -16.37 10.41 27.78
N GLN A 21 -15.39 10.21 26.93
CA GLN A 21 -14.08 9.68 27.33
C GLN A 21 -12.99 10.75 27.37
N GLN A 22 -13.09 11.79 26.54
CA GLN A 22 -12.09 12.84 26.43
C GLN A 22 -12.54 14.18 27.05
N GLY A 23 -13.81 14.25 27.47
CA GLY A 23 -14.36 15.42 28.15
C GLY A 23 -14.54 16.66 27.26
N HIS A 24 -14.63 16.49 25.93
CA HIS A 24 -14.97 17.58 25.03
C HIS A 24 -16.42 18.04 25.28
N VAL A 25 -16.64 19.34 25.25
CA VAL A 25 -18.01 19.88 25.24
C VAL A 25 -18.54 19.86 23.78
N PRO A 26 -19.83 19.54 23.55
CA PRO A 26 -20.38 19.36 22.19
C PRO A 26 -20.18 20.59 21.32
N GLU A 27 -20.25 21.79 21.84
CA GLU A 27 -20.07 23.05 21.09
C GLU A 27 -18.65 23.29 20.57
N ASP A 28 -17.68 22.60 21.14
CA ASP A 28 -16.28 22.62 20.69
C ASP A 28 -16.01 21.61 19.56
N ILE A 29 -17.02 20.79 19.18
CA ILE A 29 -16.90 19.73 18.19
C ILE A 29 -17.53 20.18 16.87
N VAL A 30 -16.75 20.08 15.80
CA VAL A 30 -17.22 20.18 14.41
C VAL A 30 -17.07 18.83 13.76
N VAL A 31 -18.13 18.37 13.09
CA VAL A 31 -18.08 17.12 12.30
C VAL A 31 -18.32 17.47 10.84
N TRP A 32 -17.39 17.05 9.99
CA TRP A 32 -17.65 17.04 8.57
C TRP A 32 -18.37 15.74 8.20
N GLU A 33 -19.58 15.85 7.66
CA GLU A 33 -20.38 14.71 7.23
C GLU A 33 -21.39 15.19 6.16
N ASP A 34 -21.44 14.50 5.01
CA ASP A 34 -22.30 14.86 3.90
C ASP A 34 -23.55 13.97 3.75
N ASP A 35 -23.58 12.78 4.41
CA ASP A 35 -24.75 11.91 4.41
C ASP A 35 -25.77 12.35 5.47
N PRO A 36 -27.02 12.71 5.08
CA PRO A 36 -28.06 13.14 6.03
C PRO A 36 -28.41 12.10 7.10
N ARG A 37 -28.28 10.81 6.80
CA ARG A 37 -28.53 9.72 7.77
C ARG A 37 -27.47 9.72 8.86
N HIS A 38 -26.22 9.96 8.50
CA HIS A 38 -25.11 10.06 9.44
C HIS A 38 -25.24 11.36 10.28
N GLN A 39 -25.60 12.47 9.63
CA GLN A 39 -25.87 13.74 10.34
C GLN A 39 -26.97 13.55 11.40
N TYR A 40 -28.02 12.81 11.07
CA TYR A 40 -29.06 12.47 12.03
C TYR A 40 -28.52 11.66 13.21
N ALA A 41 -27.69 10.66 12.97
CA ALA A 41 -27.07 9.86 14.03
C ALA A 41 -26.21 10.72 14.96
N ILE A 42 -25.43 11.65 14.42
CA ILE A 42 -24.61 12.58 15.19
C ILE A 42 -25.49 13.48 16.08
N LYS A 43 -26.59 13.99 15.53
CA LYS A 43 -27.55 14.84 16.29
C LYS A 43 -28.25 14.10 17.42
N GLN A 44 -28.38 12.77 17.35
CA GLN A 44 -28.86 11.97 18.49
C GLN A 44 -27.86 11.95 19.67
N ILE A 45 -26.56 12.20 19.43
CA ILE A 45 -25.55 12.32 20.48
C ILE A 45 -25.67 13.68 21.18
N SER A 46 -25.72 14.75 20.39
CA SER A 46 -26.02 16.12 20.86
C SER A 46 -26.38 17.03 19.67
N ASP A 47 -27.45 17.78 19.83
CA ASP A 47 -27.88 18.81 18.86
C ASP A 47 -26.94 20.03 18.80
N ARG A 48 -26.08 20.19 19.81
CA ARG A 48 -25.07 21.26 19.91
C ARG A 48 -23.80 20.99 19.13
N ILE A 49 -23.61 19.77 18.59
CA ILE A 49 -22.49 19.48 17.67
C ILE A 49 -22.70 20.23 16.36
N HIS A 50 -21.67 20.93 15.90
CA HIS A 50 -21.68 21.62 14.61
C HIS A 50 -21.42 20.63 13.48
N ILE A 51 -22.35 20.50 12.53
CA ILE A 51 -22.18 19.64 11.35
C ILE A 51 -21.95 20.52 10.13
N VAL A 52 -20.92 20.18 9.34
CA VAL A 52 -20.50 20.85 8.13
C VAL A 52 -20.45 19.84 7.00
N SER A 53 -21.09 20.11 5.88
CA SER A 53 -21.07 19.26 4.68
C SER A 53 -20.19 19.81 3.54
N ASP A 54 -19.85 21.10 3.59
CA ASP A 54 -18.92 21.72 2.64
C ASP A 54 -17.52 21.84 3.27
N LEU A 55 -16.56 21.18 2.64
CA LEU A 55 -15.16 21.16 3.09
C LEU A 55 -14.52 22.56 3.08
N ASN A 56 -14.95 23.43 2.13
CA ASN A 56 -14.41 24.79 2.02
C ASN A 56 -14.73 25.66 3.24
N LEU A 57 -15.83 25.40 3.94
CA LEU A 57 -16.20 26.14 5.13
C LEU A 57 -15.17 25.97 6.27
N LEU A 58 -14.43 24.87 6.26
CA LEU A 58 -13.39 24.60 7.25
C LEU A 58 -12.14 25.47 7.06
N GLU A 59 -11.93 26.06 5.88
CA GLU A 59 -10.72 26.87 5.59
C GLU A 59 -10.60 28.12 6.48
N SER A 60 -11.72 28.65 6.89
CA SER A 60 -11.78 29.83 7.79
C SER A 60 -11.75 29.46 9.27
N MET A 61 -11.76 28.16 9.61
CA MET A 61 -11.78 27.65 10.96
C MET A 61 -10.39 27.23 11.42
N HIS A 62 -10.18 27.19 12.75
CA HIS A 62 -8.97 26.68 13.33
C HIS A 62 -9.30 25.73 14.49
N PHE A 63 -8.64 24.54 14.46
CA PHE A 63 -8.86 23.48 15.44
C PHE A 63 -7.57 23.11 16.16
N LEU A 64 -7.68 22.67 17.39
CA LEU A 64 -6.55 22.10 18.12
C LEU A 64 -6.23 20.69 17.61
N TRP A 65 -7.28 19.92 17.30
CA TRP A 65 -7.19 18.54 16.80
C TRP A 65 -8.10 18.30 15.62
N ASN A 66 -7.60 17.50 14.69
CA ASN A 66 -8.38 16.87 13.64
C ASN A 66 -8.20 15.36 13.71
N ILE A 67 -9.31 14.63 13.79
CA ILE A 67 -9.32 13.17 13.82
C ILE A 67 -10.32 12.62 12.80
N GLY A 68 -10.22 11.35 12.44
CA GLY A 68 -11.27 10.70 11.68
C GLY A 68 -10.79 9.66 10.70
N ASN A 69 -11.75 9.19 9.92
CA ASN A 69 -11.60 8.21 8.87
C ASN A 69 -12.30 8.77 7.61
N PRO A 70 -11.63 9.66 6.85
CA PRO A 70 -12.23 10.30 5.70
C PRO A 70 -12.54 9.30 4.58
N PRO A 71 -13.45 9.63 3.66
CA PRO A 71 -13.78 8.75 2.55
C PRO A 71 -12.57 8.49 1.65
N TYR A 72 -12.43 7.23 1.15
CA TYR A 72 -11.25 6.77 0.40
C TYR A 72 -11.37 6.93 -1.12
N LEU A 73 -12.52 7.33 -1.62
CA LEU A 73 -12.80 7.40 -3.05
C LEU A 73 -11.84 8.36 -3.78
N LYS A 74 -11.20 7.90 -4.85
CA LYS A 74 -10.36 8.73 -5.76
C LYS A 74 -9.32 9.64 -5.07
N ASN A 75 -8.69 9.16 -4.00
CA ASN A 75 -7.73 9.94 -3.18
C ASN A 75 -8.35 11.12 -2.39
N LEU A 76 -9.65 11.17 -2.23
CA LEU A 76 -10.33 12.19 -1.45
C LEU A 76 -9.77 12.28 -0.01
N HIS A 77 -9.36 11.14 0.55
CA HIS A 77 -8.67 11.08 1.85
C HIS A 77 -7.41 11.96 1.94
N LEU A 78 -6.72 12.21 0.81
CA LEU A 78 -5.56 13.13 0.78
C LEU A 78 -5.99 14.59 0.78
N GLU A 79 -7.13 14.92 0.18
CA GLU A 79 -7.73 16.26 0.27
C GLU A 79 -8.09 16.57 1.71
N PHE A 80 -8.71 15.63 2.42
CA PHE A 80 -9.00 15.75 3.86
C PHE A 80 -7.74 15.87 4.71
N LEU A 81 -6.69 15.11 4.40
CA LEU A 81 -5.41 15.22 5.10
C LEU A 81 -4.79 16.61 4.92
N ILE A 82 -4.75 17.10 3.69
CA ILE A 82 -4.25 18.43 3.35
C ILE A 82 -5.06 19.51 4.06
N GLN A 83 -6.39 19.41 4.00
CA GLN A 83 -7.29 20.36 4.68
C GLN A 83 -7.07 20.34 6.18
N GLY A 84 -7.01 19.14 6.80
CA GLY A 84 -6.75 19.00 8.22
C GLY A 84 -5.44 19.65 8.66
N LEU A 85 -4.37 19.48 7.87
CA LEU A 85 -3.07 20.11 8.13
C LEU A 85 -3.11 21.64 8.01
N ASN A 86 -3.99 22.18 7.18
CA ASN A 86 -4.15 23.63 7.03
C ASN A 86 -4.94 24.24 8.21
N CYS A 87 -6.03 23.58 8.64
CA CYS A 87 -6.96 24.15 9.63
C CYS A 87 -6.75 23.66 11.06
N SER A 88 -5.80 22.73 11.33
CA SER A 88 -5.59 22.16 12.67
C SER A 88 -4.13 22.15 13.10
N ASP A 89 -3.88 22.23 14.42
CA ASP A 89 -2.52 22.11 14.95
C ASP A 89 -2.04 20.67 14.99
N ASN A 90 -2.95 19.73 15.25
CA ASN A 90 -2.68 18.30 15.31
C ASN A 90 -3.67 17.54 14.43
N VAL A 91 -3.16 16.52 13.73
CA VAL A 91 -3.94 15.66 12.84
C VAL A 91 -3.70 14.21 13.19
N SER A 92 -4.76 13.40 13.22
CA SER A 92 -4.69 11.94 13.36
C SER A 92 -5.76 11.31 12.47
N LEU A 93 -5.40 10.92 11.24
CA LEU A 93 -6.33 10.37 10.25
C LEU A 93 -6.00 8.94 9.89
N THR A 94 -7.08 8.14 9.74
CA THR A 94 -7.03 6.79 9.19
C THR A 94 -7.31 6.85 7.69
N HIS A 95 -6.45 6.28 6.88
CA HIS A 95 -6.63 6.29 5.42
C HIS A 95 -5.78 5.22 4.72
N PRO A 96 -6.01 4.92 3.40
CA PRO A 96 -5.19 4.00 2.64
C PRO A 96 -3.73 4.42 2.61
N SER A 97 -2.82 3.46 2.80
CA SER A 97 -1.37 3.73 2.90
C SER A 97 -0.67 3.89 1.54
N GLY A 98 -1.31 3.52 0.43
CA GLY A 98 -0.67 3.41 -0.88
C GLY A 98 0.10 4.65 -1.35
N TRP A 99 -0.34 5.84 -0.97
CA TRP A 99 0.31 7.11 -1.32
C TRP A 99 1.68 7.30 -0.65
N LEU A 100 1.91 6.68 0.51
CA LEU A 100 3.20 6.74 1.20
C LEU A 100 4.32 6.14 0.35
N PHE A 101 4.02 5.08 -0.40
CA PHE A 101 4.94 4.29 -1.20
C PHE A 101 4.98 4.71 -2.68
N ARG A 102 4.21 5.73 -3.08
CA ARG A 102 4.11 6.25 -4.45
C ARG A 102 4.49 7.72 -4.51
N ASN A 103 4.93 8.15 -5.70
CA ASN A 103 5.19 9.56 -6.02
C ASN A 103 4.55 9.96 -7.35
N GLY A 104 3.47 9.28 -7.75
CA GLY A 104 2.93 9.40 -9.11
C GLY A 104 1.97 10.56 -9.30
N GLN A 105 1.18 10.91 -8.28
CA GLN A 105 0.10 11.89 -8.42
C GLN A 105 0.46 13.23 -7.76
N LYS A 106 0.00 14.34 -8.36
CA LYS A 106 0.24 15.69 -7.82
C LYS A 106 -0.26 15.86 -6.38
N ILE A 107 -1.42 15.25 -6.05
CA ILE A 107 -1.98 15.31 -4.70
C ILE A 107 -1.14 14.55 -3.68
N GLU A 108 -0.57 13.41 -4.07
CA GLU A 108 0.36 12.64 -3.22
C GLU A 108 1.62 13.46 -2.90
N GLN A 109 2.19 14.12 -3.92
CA GLN A 109 3.34 15.01 -3.77
C GLN A 109 3.03 16.21 -2.88
N LYS A 110 1.84 16.84 -3.07
CA LYS A 110 1.38 17.96 -2.23
C LYS A 110 1.22 17.53 -0.77
N ALA A 111 0.61 16.38 -0.51
CA ALA A 111 0.45 15.85 0.84
C ALA A 111 1.82 15.59 1.50
N LYS A 112 2.76 14.93 0.79
CA LYS A 112 4.12 14.69 1.31
C LYS A 112 4.87 15.97 1.60
N LEU A 113 4.75 16.99 0.73
CA LEU A 113 5.40 18.27 0.95
C LEU A 113 4.88 18.99 2.19
N LEU A 114 3.56 18.99 2.42
CA LEU A 114 2.94 19.60 3.61
C LEU A 114 3.28 18.84 4.89
N LEU A 115 3.47 17.52 4.79
CA LEU A 115 3.84 16.66 5.92
C LEU A 115 5.32 16.69 6.26
N LYS A 116 6.16 17.24 5.38
CA LYS A 116 7.60 17.30 5.62
C LYS A 116 7.90 17.91 6.99
N ASN A 117 8.66 17.19 7.81
CA ASN A 117 9.04 17.56 9.19
C ASN A 117 7.85 17.75 10.17
N ARG A 118 6.65 17.24 9.84
CA ARG A 118 5.45 17.38 10.71
C ARG A 118 4.87 16.06 11.16
N VAL A 119 5.29 14.93 10.53
CA VAL A 119 4.77 13.60 10.86
C VAL A 119 5.42 13.11 12.15
N LYS A 120 4.60 12.80 13.15
CA LYS A 120 5.04 12.17 14.41
C LYS A 120 5.12 10.67 14.27
N SER A 121 4.07 10.07 13.70
CA SER A 121 4.04 8.61 13.51
C SER A 121 3.15 8.20 12.36
N ILE A 122 3.48 7.06 11.79
CA ILE A 122 2.73 6.33 10.78
C ILE A 122 2.53 4.91 11.31
N THR A 123 1.27 4.54 11.58
CA THR A 123 0.92 3.18 11.99
C THR A 123 0.32 2.45 10.80
N LEU A 124 0.97 1.39 10.35
CA LEU A 124 0.54 0.53 9.25
C LEU A 124 -0.19 -0.70 9.79
N TYR A 125 -1.34 -1.05 9.18
CA TYR A 125 -2.10 -2.21 9.58
C TYR A 125 -2.98 -2.77 8.44
N ASN A 126 -3.36 -4.04 8.56
CA ASN A 126 -4.30 -4.66 7.65
C ASN A 126 -5.73 -4.18 7.98
N GLY A 127 -6.36 -3.44 7.06
CA GLY A 127 -7.71 -2.93 7.26
C GLY A 127 -8.75 -4.02 7.51
N ASN A 128 -8.59 -5.19 6.90
CA ASN A 128 -9.50 -6.32 7.08
C ASN A 128 -9.48 -6.90 8.51
N SER A 129 -8.39 -6.68 9.26
CA SER A 129 -8.31 -7.10 10.67
C SER A 129 -9.10 -6.18 11.62
N VAL A 130 -9.36 -4.96 11.20
CA VAL A 130 -10.03 -3.92 12.01
C VAL A 130 -11.47 -3.71 11.57
N PHE A 131 -11.70 -3.58 10.28
CA PHE A 131 -13.03 -3.33 9.70
C PHE A 131 -13.64 -4.64 9.20
N LYS A 132 -14.40 -5.32 10.06
CA LYS A 132 -15.06 -6.58 9.71
C LYS A 132 -16.06 -6.37 8.58
N GLY A 133 -15.99 -7.23 7.55
CA GLY A 133 -16.90 -7.19 6.40
C GLY A 133 -16.55 -6.18 5.33
N ALA A 134 -15.46 -5.42 5.49
CA ALA A 134 -14.90 -4.58 4.43
C ALA A 134 -13.69 -5.28 3.77
N GLU A 135 -13.56 -5.11 2.46
CA GLU A 135 -12.38 -5.57 1.71
C GLU A 135 -11.52 -4.37 1.32
N PHE A 136 -10.24 -4.45 1.65
CA PHE A 136 -9.26 -3.42 1.32
C PHE A 136 -8.23 -3.97 0.33
N ASP A 137 -7.98 -3.22 -0.73
CA ASP A 137 -6.97 -3.55 -1.75
C ASP A 137 -5.55 -3.21 -1.32
N CYS A 138 -5.41 -2.41 -0.28
CA CYS A 138 -4.13 -1.99 0.27
C CYS A 138 -4.23 -1.87 1.79
N PRO A 139 -3.10 -1.95 2.48
CA PRO A 139 -3.04 -1.66 3.91
C PRO A 139 -3.54 -0.26 4.23
N LEU A 140 -4.02 -0.10 5.46
CA LEU A 140 -4.41 1.19 6.00
C LEU A 140 -3.31 1.77 6.87
N THR A 141 -3.35 3.09 7.06
CA THR A 141 -2.45 3.80 7.95
C THR A 141 -3.22 4.74 8.87
N ILE A 142 -2.68 4.92 10.07
CA ILE A 142 -3.00 6.08 10.91
C ILE A 142 -1.80 7.02 10.81
N THR A 143 -2.01 8.19 10.21
CA THR A 143 -1.00 9.24 10.14
C THR A 143 -1.25 10.26 11.23
N LYS A 144 -0.27 10.43 12.14
CA LYS A 144 -0.28 11.48 13.15
C LYS A 144 0.73 12.56 12.80
N ALA A 145 0.28 13.79 12.71
CA ALA A 145 1.11 14.94 12.40
C ALA A 145 0.78 16.14 13.30
N ALA A 146 1.72 17.05 13.46
CA ALA A 146 1.50 18.33 14.13
C ALA A 146 2.30 19.44 13.49
N LYS A 147 1.74 20.67 13.46
CA LYS A 147 2.40 21.85 12.88
C LYS A 147 3.74 22.18 13.55
N SER A 148 3.81 21.96 14.86
CA SER A 148 5.00 22.28 15.69
C SER A 148 5.96 21.10 15.86
N TYR A 149 5.73 19.97 15.18
CA TYR A 149 6.61 18.82 15.33
C TYR A 149 7.82 18.92 14.41
N GLU A 150 8.98 18.68 15.00
CA GLU A 150 10.26 18.54 14.30
C GLU A 150 10.97 17.33 14.90
N GLY A 151 11.08 16.26 14.18
CA GLY A 151 11.71 15.03 14.66
C GLY A 151 11.53 13.84 13.69
N PRO A 152 12.14 12.70 14.01
CA PRO A 152 12.00 11.50 13.20
C PRO A 152 10.58 10.94 13.24
N ILE A 153 10.17 10.31 12.16
CA ILE A 153 8.88 9.65 12.03
C ILE A 153 8.96 8.27 12.69
N GLU A 154 8.09 8.01 13.69
CA GLU A 154 7.92 6.67 14.24
C GLU A 154 7.03 5.85 13.29
N LEU A 155 7.62 4.84 12.64
CA LEU A 155 6.93 3.89 11.78
C LEU A 155 6.54 2.65 12.59
N ILE A 156 5.26 2.37 12.71
CA ILE A 156 4.71 1.30 13.56
C ILE A 156 4.03 0.25 12.68
N TYR A 157 4.48 -1.00 12.74
CA TYR A 157 3.82 -2.14 12.11
C TYR A 157 2.91 -2.82 13.12
N LYS A 158 1.60 -2.65 12.97
CA LYS A 158 0.62 -3.16 13.95
C LYS A 158 0.57 -4.68 14.01
N SER A 159 0.97 -5.39 12.96
CA SER A 159 0.99 -6.84 12.89
C SER A 159 2.03 -7.47 13.83
N SER A 160 3.23 -6.90 13.88
CA SER A 160 4.34 -7.36 14.70
C SER A 160 4.48 -6.60 16.02
N GLY A 161 3.95 -5.37 16.07
CA GLY A 161 4.21 -4.42 17.15
C GLY A 161 5.55 -3.70 17.04
N ASN A 162 6.33 -3.98 15.99
CA ASN A 162 7.65 -3.38 15.81
C ASN A 162 7.57 -1.89 15.46
N LYS A 163 8.60 -1.17 15.86
CA LYS A 163 8.75 0.26 15.64
C LYS A 163 10.10 0.54 15.00
N TYR A 164 10.07 1.41 14.01
CA TYR A 164 11.26 1.89 13.29
C TYR A 164 11.22 3.42 13.24
N TYR A 165 12.36 4.04 13.00
CA TYR A 165 12.45 5.49 12.87
C TYR A 165 13.05 5.85 11.53
N VAL A 166 12.43 6.79 10.84
CA VAL A 166 12.93 7.38 9.59
C VAL A 166 12.95 8.89 9.73
N ASN A 167 13.90 9.58 9.08
CA ASN A 167 14.02 11.03 9.25
C ASN A 167 12.95 11.77 8.43
N ASP A 168 12.56 11.23 7.28
CA ASP A 168 11.48 11.78 6.48
C ASP A 168 10.74 10.70 5.66
N LEU A 169 9.69 11.14 4.93
CA LEU A 169 8.87 10.24 4.12
C LEU A 169 9.60 9.64 2.91
N SER A 170 10.77 10.15 2.51
CA SER A 170 11.56 9.57 1.41
C SER A 170 12.33 8.33 1.83
N GLU A 171 12.56 8.15 3.13
CA GLU A 171 13.20 6.98 3.72
C GLU A 171 12.21 5.83 4.01
N MET A 172 10.92 6.03 3.72
CA MET A 172 9.91 4.97 3.85
C MET A 172 10.27 3.77 2.98
N PRO A 173 10.01 2.53 3.43
CA PRO A 173 10.12 1.35 2.59
C PRO A 173 9.42 1.55 1.25
N THR A 174 9.94 0.94 0.19
CA THR A 174 9.37 1.07 -1.15
C THR A 174 8.10 0.24 -1.37
N GLY A 175 7.79 -0.65 -0.42
CA GLY A 175 6.60 -1.49 -0.41
C GLY A 175 6.10 -1.70 1.02
N PHE A 176 5.05 -2.49 1.16
CA PHE A 176 4.44 -2.76 2.45
C PHE A 176 5.14 -3.92 3.18
N TRP A 177 6.35 -3.68 3.66
CA TRP A 177 7.17 -4.64 4.41
C TRP A 177 7.96 -3.93 5.52
N GLU A 178 8.34 -4.69 6.54
CA GLU A 178 9.10 -4.17 7.66
C GLU A 178 10.59 -4.03 7.31
N PRO A 179 11.22 -2.87 7.58
CA PRO A 179 12.61 -2.59 7.22
C PRO A 179 13.61 -3.24 8.18
N ASN A 180 13.65 -4.59 8.23
CA ASN A 180 14.71 -5.29 8.95
C ASN A 180 15.97 -5.47 8.09
N ASP A 181 17.12 -5.67 8.73
CA ASP A 181 18.43 -5.71 8.07
C ASP A 181 18.52 -6.79 6.98
N THR A 182 17.97 -7.98 7.23
CA THR A 182 17.96 -9.07 6.25
C THR A 182 17.13 -8.70 5.03
N HIS A 183 15.93 -8.15 5.23
CA HIS A 183 15.08 -7.71 4.12
C HIS A 183 15.76 -6.63 3.29
N LEU A 184 16.33 -5.62 3.93
CA LEU A 184 17.07 -4.53 3.26
C LEU A 184 18.25 -5.06 2.45
N SER A 185 19.03 -5.99 3.02
CA SER A 185 20.15 -6.64 2.34
C SER A 185 19.71 -7.40 1.07
N ILE A 186 18.57 -8.09 1.14
CA ILE A 186 18.00 -8.78 -0.02
C ILE A 186 17.51 -7.77 -1.07
N VAL A 187 16.80 -6.73 -0.66
CA VAL A 187 16.35 -5.66 -1.58
C VAL A 187 17.53 -5.04 -2.33
N ASP A 188 18.63 -4.75 -1.65
CA ASP A 188 19.82 -4.20 -2.29
C ASP A 188 20.49 -5.19 -3.25
N ARG A 189 20.48 -6.48 -2.94
CA ARG A 189 20.92 -7.54 -3.85
C ARG A 189 20.05 -7.56 -5.13
N TYR A 190 18.73 -7.52 -5.01
CA TYR A 190 17.85 -7.48 -6.17
C TYR A 190 18.11 -6.24 -7.04
N LYS A 191 18.32 -5.08 -6.44
CA LYS A 191 18.74 -3.85 -7.17
C LYS A 191 20.04 -4.05 -7.95
N GLN A 192 21.00 -4.83 -7.43
CA GLN A 192 22.23 -5.14 -8.16
C GLN A 192 21.96 -6.13 -9.31
N LEU A 193 21.22 -7.18 -9.06
CA LEU A 193 20.90 -8.21 -10.05
C LEU A 193 20.09 -7.64 -11.24
N THR A 194 19.17 -6.71 -10.99
CA THR A 194 18.32 -6.11 -12.02
C THR A 194 19.01 -5.04 -12.86
N LYS A 195 20.25 -4.64 -12.53
CA LYS A 195 21.02 -3.66 -13.36
C LYS A 195 21.33 -4.17 -14.76
N SER A 196 21.49 -5.48 -14.93
CA SER A 196 21.80 -6.07 -16.24
C SER A 196 20.54 -6.38 -17.06
N SER A 197 19.52 -6.93 -16.42
CA SER A 197 18.22 -7.22 -17.03
C SER A 197 17.17 -7.53 -15.97
N CYS A 198 15.92 -7.25 -16.29
CA CYS A 198 14.78 -7.55 -15.41
C CYS A 198 13.57 -8.04 -16.22
N ILE A 199 12.60 -8.64 -15.53
CA ILE A 199 11.36 -9.13 -16.19
C ILE A 199 10.60 -7.96 -16.86
N GLY A 200 10.75 -6.74 -16.34
CA GLY A 200 10.18 -5.55 -16.95
C GLY A 200 10.60 -5.32 -18.41
N ASP A 201 11.79 -5.79 -18.80
CA ASP A 201 12.32 -5.66 -20.14
C ASP A 201 11.54 -6.53 -21.16
N LEU A 202 10.91 -7.60 -20.71
CA LEU A 202 10.05 -8.46 -21.53
C LEU A 202 8.61 -7.95 -21.62
N ALA A 203 8.19 -7.11 -20.67
CA ALA A 203 6.81 -6.67 -20.55
C ALA A 203 6.47 -5.58 -21.59
N GLY A 204 5.32 -5.73 -22.25
CA GLY A 204 4.89 -4.73 -23.21
C GLY A 204 3.73 -5.18 -24.08
N LYS A 205 3.57 -4.52 -25.24
CA LYS A 205 2.66 -4.96 -26.26
C LYS A 205 3.21 -6.23 -26.92
N TYR A 206 2.33 -7.15 -27.25
CA TYR A 206 2.71 -8.33 -27.98
C TYR A 206 3.39 -7.97 -29.33
N THR A 207 4.58 -8.51 -29.55
CA THR A 207 5.39 -8.24 -30.74
C THR A 207 5.94 -9.49 -31.40
N GLY A 208 5.74 -10.68 -30.81
CA GLY A 208 6.36 -11.91 -31.25
C GLY A 208 5.38 -13.06 -31.49
N SER A 209 5.92 -14.21 -31.95
CA SER A 209 5.16 -15.45 -32.16
C SER A 209 4.79 -16.19 -30.88
N SER A 210 5.51 -15.94 -29.81
CA SER A 210 5.27 -16.56 -28.49
C SER A 210 5.25 -15.51 -27.40
N PHE A 211 4.42 -15.72 -26.38
CA PHE A 211 4.32 -14.81 -25.24
C PHE A 211 3.81 -15.55 -23.99
N VAL A 212 4.08 -14.99 -22.86
CA VAL A 212 3.47 -15.36 -21.58
C VAL A 212 2.53 -14.24 -21.18
N GLN A 213 1.35 -14.59 -20.74
CA GLN A 213 0.38 -13.63 -20.22
C GLN A 213 0.03 -13.97 -18.77
N SER A 214 -0.02 -12.98 -17.94
CA SER A 214 -0.41 -13.14 -16.54
C SER A 214 -1.65 -12.30 -16.22
N PRO A 215 -2.46 -12.68 -15.23
CA PRO A 215 -3.56 -11.85 -14.80
C PRO A 215 -3.02 -10.54 -14.22
N ARG A 216 -3.79 -9.47 -14.37
CA ARG A 216 -3.43 -8.14 -13.87
C ARG A 216 -3.39 -8.08 -12.34
N THR A 217 -4.24 -8.83 -11.69
CA THR A 217 -4.36 -8.90 -10.24
C THR A 217 -3.94 -10.26 -9.74
N CYS A 218 -3.19 -10.31 -8.65
CA CYS A 218 -3.00 -11.54 -7.90
C CYS A 218 -4.33 -11.87 -7.22
N GLY A 219 -4.79 -13.10 -7.39
CA GLY A 219 -6.03 -13.68 -6.88
C GLY A 219 -6.84 -13.00 -5.76
N HIS A 220 -7.90 -13.61 -5.38
CA HIS A 220 -8.91 -13.01 -4.49
C HIS A 220 -8.62 -13.19 -2.99
N ALA A 221 -7.48 -13.73 -2.60
CA ALA A 221 -7.23 -13.97 -1.20
C ALA A 221 -6.93 -12.67 -0.47
N VAL A 222 -7.86 -12.31 0.36
CA VAL A 222 -7.70 -11.26 1.36
C VAL A 222 -6.82 -11.83 2.47
N HIS A 223 -5.55 -11.44 2.52
CA HIS A 223 -4.69 -11.92 3.60
C HIS A 223 -4.90 -11.14 4.88
N LYS A 224 -4.95 -11.91 5.96
CA LYS A 224 -4.98 -11.35 7.32
C LYS A 224 -3.64 -10.75 7.73
N ASP A 225 -2.56 -11.19 7.07
CA ASP A 225 -1.19 -10.80 7.36
C ASP A 225 -0.69 -9.84 6.26
N PRO A 226 -0.24 -8.62 6.59
CA PRO A 226 0.30 -7.67 5.63
C PRO A 226 1.47 -8.17 4.80
N ALA A 227 2.37 -8.97 5.38
CA ALA A 227 3.48 -9.57 4.66
C ALA A 227 2.97 -10.54 3.58
N LYS A 228 1.97 -11.34 3.89
CA LYS A 228 1.28 -12.21 2.92
C LYS A 228 0.50 -11.44 1.89
N PHE A 229 -0.10 -10.30 2.27
CA PHE A 229 -0.79 -9.42 1.31
C PHE A 229 0.11 -9.01 0.15
N CYS A 230 1.40 -8.83 0.38
CA CYS A 230 2.36 -8.49 -0.67
C CYS A 230 2.79 -9.66 -1.54
N THR A 231 2.62 -10.90 -1.07
CA THR A 231 3.18 -12.10 -1.71
C THR A 231 2.10 -13.02 -2.24
N ASP A 232 0.86 -12.61 -2.04
CA ASP A 232 -0.28 -13.41 -2.33
C ASP A 232 -0.44 -13.65 -3.81
N ASP A 233 -0.34 -14.89 -4.11
CA ASP A 233 -1.17 -15.62 -5.00
C ASP A 233 -0.99 -15.57 -6.47
N PHE A 234 -1.01 -16.76 -6.91
CA PHE A 234 -1.65 -17.20 -8.14
C PHE A 234 -1.16 -16.46 -9.38
N PHE A 235 0.15 -16.49 -9.54
CA PHE A 235 0.71 -16.29 -10.85
C PHE A 235 0.29 -17.46 -11.73
N THR A 236 -0.91 -17.39 -12.30
CA THR A 236 -1.27 -18.29 -13.37
C THR A 236 -0.67 -17.74 -14.65
N PHE A 237 0.51 -18.18 -14.98
CA PHE A 237 1.11 -17.86 -16.27
C PHE A 237 0.56 -18.81 -17.32
N PHE A 238 0.02 -18.22 -18.38
CA PHE A 238 -0.29 -18.93 -19.61
C PHE A 238 0.81 -18.59 -20.61
N TYR A 239 1.47 -19.59 -21.20
CA TYR A 239 2.18 -19.36 -22.43
C TYR A 239 1.26 -19.74 -23.60
N ARG A 240 1.33 -18.98 -24.66
CA ARG A 240 0.47 -19.17 -25.83
C ARG A 240 1.27 -18.96 -27.10
N ASN A 241 0.94 -19.73 -28.11
CA ASN A 241 1.31 -19.43 -29.48
C ASN A 241 0.24 -18.46 -30.03
N SER A 242 0.65 -17.38 -30.69
CA SER A 242 -0.23 -16.33 -31.21
C SER A 242 -1.35 -16.84 -32.13
N ASP A 243 -1.12 -17.98 -32.81
CA ASP A 243 -2.07 -18.53 -33.77
C ASP A 243 -3.30 -19.20 -33.12
N ILE A 244 -3.28 -19.42 -31.83
CA ILE A 244 -4.30 -20.26 -31.15
C ILE A 244 -5.20 -19.42 -30.21
N TRP A 245 -4.77 -18.25 -29.76
CA TRP A 245 -5.47 -17.54 -28.68
C TRP A 245 -5.55 -16.02 -28.89
N THR A 246 -6.70 -15.44 -28.51
CA THR A 246 -6.87 -14.00 -28.46
C THR A 246 -6.26 -13.45 -27.17
N LEU A 247 -5.39 -12.43 -27.29
CA LEU A 247 -4.86 -11.69 -26.16
C LEU A 247 -6.02 -11.06 -25.37
N LYS A 248 -6.00 -11.25 -24.05
CA LYS A 248 -6.95 -10.56 -23.20
C LYS A 248 -6.53 -9.08 -23.08
N PRO A 249 -7.40 -8.13 -23.44
CA PRO A 249 -7.10 -6.71 -23.28
C PRO A 249 -6.73 -6.38 -21.84
N LYS A 250 -5.74 -5.50 -21.65
CA LYS A 250 -5.27 -4.99 -20.36
C LYS A 250 -4.48 -5.97 -19.47
N GLU A 251 -4.30 -7.22 -19.86
CA GLU A 251 -3.41 -8.13 -19.15
C GLU A 251 -1.95 -7.95 -19.62
N PRO A 252 -0.96 -7.97 -18.73
CA PRO A 252 0.45 -7.89 -19.09
C PRO A 252 0.85 -9.01 -20.04
N CYS A 253 1.63 -8.68 -21.05
CA CYS A 253 2.22 -9.61 -21.99
C CYS A 253 3.74 -9.58 -21.85
N TYR A 254 4.37 -10.74 -21.81
CA TYR A 254 5.82 -10.92 -21.77
C TYR A 254 6.27 -11.59 -23.06
N ASN A 255 7.02 -10.87 -23.88
CA ASN A 255 7.46 -11.36 -25.17
C ASN A 255 8.65 -12.29 -25.00
N VAL A 256 8.59 -13.45 -25.64
CA VAL A 256 9.64 -14.48 -25.69
C VAL A 256 9.76 -15.02 -27.11
N ASN A 257 10.91 -15.63 -27.44
CA ASN A 257 11.19 -16.01 -28.79
C ASN A 257 10.53 -17.34 -29.19
N ASN A 258 10.26 -18.23 -28.24
CA ASN A 258 9.68 -19.55 -28.48
C ASN A 258 9.00 -20.14 -27.24
N ASN A 259 8.35 -21.28 -27.42
CA ASN A 259 7.62 -21.94 -26.33
C ASN A 259 8.52 -22.47 -25.20
N GLU A 260 9.77 -22.83 -25.48
CA GLU A 260 10.68 -23.29 -24.43
C GLU A 260 11.07 -22.12 -23.51
N GLN A 261 11.31 -20.94 -24.09
CA GLN A 261 11.49 -19.72 -23.27
C GLN A 261 10.23 -19.35 -22.50
N ALA A 262 9.03 -19.57 -23.08
CA ALA A 262 7.78 -19.34 -22.34
C ALA A 262 7.66 -20.29 -21.13
N LYS A 263 7.97 -21.57 -21.28
CA LYS A 263 7.98 -22.55 -20.17
C LYS A 263 9.02 -22.19 -19.12
N SER A 264 10.21 -21.77 -19.56
CA SER A 264 11.27 -21.29 -18.68
C SER A 264 10.80 -20.10 -17.82
N LEU A 265 10.23 -19.09 -18.48
CA LEU A 265 9.71 -17.90 -17.79
C LEU A 265 8.60 -18.27 -16.79
N VAL A 266 7.65 -19.14 -17.17
CA VAL A 266 6.58 -19.60 -16.28
C VAL A 266 7.14 -20.30 -15.05
N SER A 267 8.09 -21.24 -15.24
CA SER A 267 8.70 -21.94 -14.11
C SER A 267 9.45 -20.97 -13.17
N TYR A 268 10.19 -20.02 -13.74
CA TYR A 268 10.91 -19.00 -12.99
C TYR A 268 9.97 -18.13 -12.14
N MET A 269 8.92 -17.59 -12.76
CA MET A 269 8.01 -16.65 -12.08
C MET A 269 7.18 -17.31 -10.97
N LYS A 270 7.06 -18.64 -10.97
CA LYS A 270 6.46 -19.39 -9.86
C LYS A 270 7.37 -19.49 -8.63
N THR A 271 8.68 -19.29 -8.79
CA THR A 271 9.63 -19.39 -7.67
C THR A 271 9.41 -18.31 -6.60
N LYS A 272 9.71 -18.61 -5.35
CA LYS A 272 9.70 -17.65 -4.25
C LYS A 272 10.68 -16.51 -4.51
N PHE A 273 11.82 -16.83 -5.14
CA PHE A 273 12.79 -15.83 -5.55
C PHE A 273 12.16 -14.76 -6.46
N ALA A 274 11.54 -15.13 -7.57
CA ALA A 274 10.90 -14.17 -8.47
C ALA A 274 9.77 -13.39 -7.76
N ARG A 275 8.96 -14.08 -6.96
CA ARG A 275 7.84 -13.48 -6.22
C ARG A 275 8.31 -12.50 -5.13
N PHE A 276 9.46 -12.76 -4.51
CA PHE A 276 10.08 -11.80 -3.59
C PHE A 276 10.43 -10.50 -4.32
N GLY A 277 11.02 -10.56 -5.51
CA GLY A 277 11.29 -9.38 -6.33
C GLY A 277 10.03 -8.54 -6.61
N LEU A 278 8.90 -9.20 -6.87
CA LEU A 278 7.62 -8.50 -7.02
C LEU A 278 7.15 -7.83 -5.73
N SER A 279 7.42 -8.42 -4.57
CA SER A 279 6.97 -7.91 -3.28
C SER A 279 7.66 -6.60 -2.88
N ILE A 280 8.85 -6.33 -3.38
CA ILE A 280 9.68 -5.16 -3.00
C ILE A 280 8.93 -3.83 -3.11
N HIS A 281 8.13 -3.66 -4.17
CA HIS A 281 7.34 -2.44 -4.38
C HIS A 281 5.83 -2.66 -4.31
N LYS A 282 5.39 -3.85 -3.90
CA LYS A 282 3.98 -4.16 -3.89
C LYS A 282 3.25 -3.45 -2.76
N ILE A 283 2.17 -2.75 -3.11
CA ILE A 283 1.36 -1.96 -2.18
C ILE A 283 -0.15 -2.17 -2.34
N SER A 284 -0.55 -3.00 -3.30
CA SER A 284 -1.95 -3.33 -3.60
C SER A 284 -2.05 -4.70 -4.24
N ARG A 285 -3.27 -5.16 -4.54
CA ARG A 285 -3.52 -6.41 -5.27
C ARG A 285 -2.93 -6.44 -6.68
N ASP A 286 -2.72 -5.30 -7.32
CA ASP A 286 -2.11 -5.21 -8.65
C ASP A 286 -0.63 -5.62 -8.58
N CYS A 287 -0.28 -6.75 -9.24
CA CYS A 287 1.05 -7.34 -9.16
C CYS A 287 1.95 -7.04 -10.36
N TYR A 288 1.39 -6.64 -11.49
CA TYR A 288 2.09 -6.61 -12.78
C TYR A 288 2.29 -5.22 -13.36
N LEU A 289 2.36 -4.23 -12.50
CA LEU A 289 2.78 -2.92 -12.92
C LEU A 289 4.29 -2.93 -13.21
N SER A 290 4.73 -2.22 -14.24
CA SER A 290 6.15 -2.15 -14.65
C SER A 290 7.10 -1.89 -13.48
N ARG A 291 6.70 -1.09 -12.51
CA ARG A 291 7.47 -0.81 -11.29
C ARG A 291 7.74 -2.05 -10.41
N TYR A 292 6.88 -3.08 -10.45
CA TYR A 292 7.11 -4.32 -9.70
C TYR A 292 8.02 -5.26 -10.47
N LEU A 293 7.80 -5.35 -11.77
CA LEU A 293 8.56 -6.23 -12.67
C LEU A 293 10.02 -5.79 -12.82
N SER A 294 10.30 -4.49 -12.70
CA SER A 294 11.67 -3.97 -12.73
C SER A 294 12.55 -4.43 -11.56
N ASN A 295 11.96 -4.99 -10.50
CA ASN A 295 12.70 -5.54 -9.37
C ASN A 295 12.89 -7.06 -9.46
N VAL A 296 12.41 -7.70 -10.50
CA VAL A 296 12.57 -9.14 -10.70
C VAL A 296 13.70 -9.37 -11.70
N PRO A 297 14.86 -9.90 -11.28
CA PRO A 297 15.95 -10.21 -12.20
C PRO A 297 15.51 -11.16 -13.30
N LEU A 298 16.02 -11.00 -14.50
CA LEU A 298 15.72 -11.90 -15.61
C LEU A 298 16.86 -12.92 -15.77
N PRO A 299 16.65 -14.21 -15.44
CA PRO A 299 17.63 -15.26 -15.70
C PRO A 299 17.63 -15.68 -17.16
N PRO A 300 18.62 -16.44 -17.65
CA PRO A 300 18.55 -17.09 -18.95
C PRO A 300 17.28 -17.94 -19.09
N LEU A 301 16.61 -17.82 -20.24
CA LEU A 301 15.38 -18.58 -20.52
C LEU A 301 15.67 -19.86 -21.31
N ASP A 302 16.76 -20.56 -20.95
CA ASP A 302 17.27 -21.77 -21.61
C ASP A 302 16.90 -23.08 -20.88
N ARG A 303 16.25 -22.97 -19.72
CA ARG A 303 15.88 -24.12 -18.87
C ARG A 303 14.66 -23.81 -18.03
N GLN A 304 14.05 -24.84 -17.44
CA GLN A 304 13.08 -24.67 -16.36
C GLN A 304 13.80 -24.42 -15.04
N TRP A 305 13.27 -23.50 -14.27
CA TRP A 305 13.81 -23.07 -12.99
C TRP A 305 13.06 -23.70 -11.82
N THR A 306 13.81 -24.16 -10.82
CA THR A 306 13.31 -24.55 -9.49
C THR A 306 13.79 -23.54 -8.46
N GLU A 307 13.23 -23.59 -7.26
CA GLU A 307 13.69 -22.74 -6.13
C GLU A 307 15.21 -22.88 -5.94
N GLN A 308 15.68 -24.11 -5.81
CA GLN A 308 17.10 -24.34 -5.56
C GLN A 308 17.97 -23.87 -6.73
N SER A 309 17.62 -24.21 -7.97
CA SER A 309 18.45 -23.87 -9.13
C SER A 309 18.58 -22.38 -9.37
N ILE A 310 17.55 -21.58 -9.06
CA ILE A 310 17.61 -20.12 -9.19
C ILE A 310 18.42 -19.47 -8.07
N MET A 311 18.31 -19.97 -6.84
CA MET A 311 19.09 -19.50 -5.70
C MET A 311 20.58 -19.76 -5.92
N ASP A 312 20.93 -20.96 -6.43
CA ASP A 312 22.31 -21.35 -6.78
C ASP A 312 22.87 -20.49 -7.92
N TYR A 313 22.07 -20.25 -8.96
CA TYR A 313 22.47 -19.45 -10.11
C TYR A 313 22.85 -18.01 -9.71
N TYR A 314 22.03 -17.36 -8.85
CA TYR A 314 22.32 -16.04 -8.34
C TYR A 314 23.19 -16.02 -7.10
N LYS A 315 23.66 -17.18 -6.63
CA LYS A 315 24.51 -17.32 -5.43
C LYS A 315 23.94 -16.62 -4.21
N ILE A 316 22.67 -16.88 -3.93
CA ILE A 316 21.98 -16.27 -2.80
C ILE A 316 22.51 -16.89 -1.50
N PRO A 317 22.96 -16.11 -0.50
CA PRO A 317 23.40 -16.62 0.81
C PRO A 317 22.28 -17.39 1.52
N THR A 318 22.66 -18.41 2.28
CA THR A 318 21.72 -19.33 2.95
C THR A 318 20.74 -18.60 3.86
N ASP A 319 21.20 -17.63 4.64
CA ASP A 319 20.36 -16.80 5.50
C ASP A 319 19.31 -16.00 4.74
N GLN A 320 19.66 -15.53 3.54
CA GLN A 320 18.72 -14.84 2.65
C GLN A 320 17.74 -15.83 1.98
N VAL A 321 18.19 -17.03 1.63
CA VAL A 321 17.32 -18.12 1.14
C VAL A 321 16.27 -18.47 2.18
N ASP A 322 16.69 -18.69 3.42
CA ASP A 322 15.79 -19.01 4.54
C ASP A 322 14.78 -17.89 4.78
N TYR A 323 15.22 -16.64 4.72
CA TYR A 323 14.33 -15.49 4.83
C TYR A 323 13.31 -15.45 3.70
N ILE A 324 13.72 -15.55 2.43
CA ILE A 324 12.81 -15.56 1.27
C ILE A 324 11.80 -16.70 1.39
N ASN A 325 12.25 -17.89 1.79
CA ASN A 325 11.39 -19.07 1.95
C ASN A 325 10.35 -18.90 3.06
N SER A 326 10.69 -18.19 4.13
CA SER A 326 9.76 -17.91 5.23
C SER A 326 8.80 -16.73 4.90
N PHE A 327 9.28 -15.76 4.14
CA PHE A 327 8.53 -14.54 3.80
C PHE A 327 7.50 -14.78 2.68
N ILE A 328 7.87 -15.56 1.66
CA ILE A 328 7.02 -15.87 0.51
C ILE A 328 6.29 -17.20 0.72
N PRO A 329 4.96 -17.24 0.71
CA PRO A 329 4.20 -18.50 0.84
C PRO A 329 4.48 -19.44 -0.34
N ASP A 330 4.13 -20.71 -0.17
CA ASP A 330 4.20 -21.68 -1.26
C ASP A 330 3.29 -21.29 -2.41
N TYR A 331 3.68 -21.67 -3.62
CA TYR A 331 2.85 -21.48 -4.79
C TYR A 331 1.83 -22.63 -4.85
N TYR A 332 0.55 -22.29 -4.87
CA TYR A 332 -0.52 -23.26 -5.03
C TYR A 332 -0.96 -23.28 -6.51
N GLU A 333 -0.99 -24.45 -7.10
CA GLU A 333 -1.48 -24.67 -8.47
C GLU A 333 -3.01 -24.79 -8.52
#